data_1c31d42a5d5bd01d830f0816757ca9de
#
_entry.id   1c31d42a5d5bd01d830f0816757ca9de
#
_cell.length_a   1.000
_cell.length_b   1.000
_cell.length_c   1.000
_cell.angle_alpha   90.00
_cell.angle_beta   90.00
_cell.angle_gamma   90.00
#
_symmetry.space_group_name_H-M   'P 1'
#
loop_
_entity.id
_entity.type
_entity.pdbx_description
1 polymer ?
#
loop_
_entity_poly.entity_id
_entity_poly.type
_entity_poly.pdbx_seq_one_letter_code
_entity_poly.pdbx_strand_id
1 'polypeptide(L)'
;MKKITEALDQYTGICKEAIVDSATKLSKSFEKVIIEILLLYMIIPGKINFTLLGRYGRHYEQCYRKNFGRRRSKSINWLRFNISLSLRYFGGVGRMAIAIDPSFISKVGKKTPHIGRFWSGSASAMKHGLEIMGTLGLKSVNDAVIYIE
;
A
#
# COMPACT_ATOMS: atom_id res chain seq x y z
N MET A 1 0.41 25.03 13.16
CA MET A 1 -0.67 24.04 13.32
C MET A 1 -1.67 24.03 12.15
N LYS A 2 -2.28 25.16 11.71
CA LYS A 2 -3.23 25.17 10.58
C LYS A 2 -2.76 24.43 9.33
N LYS A 3 -1.53 24.67 8.83
CA LYS A 3 -1.00 24.02 7.61
C LYS A 3 -0.92 22.49 7.69
N ILE A 4 -0.61 21.94 8.87
CA ILE A 4 -0.54 20.47 9.05
C ILE A 4 -1.94 19.86 9.02
N THR A 5 -2.91 20.51 9.63
CA THR A 5 -4.32 20.07 9.62
C THR A 5 -4.87 20.08 8.18
N GLU A 6 -4.62 21.15 7.42
CA GLU A 6 -5.01 21.25 6.01
C GLU A 6 -4.40 20.12 5.15
N ALA A 7 -3.11 19.81 5.34
CA ALA A 7 -2.45 18.72 4.62
C ALA A 7 -3.05 17.33 4.96
N LEU A 8 -3.36 17.09 6.24
CA LEU A 8 -4.00 15.84 6.66
C LEU A 8 -5.44 15.72 6.13
N ASP A 9 -6.19 16.82 6.10
CA ASP A 9 -7.54 16.83 5.53
C ASP A 9 -7.51 16.59 4.03
N GLN A 10 -6.56 17.20 3.31
CA GLN A 10 -6.33 16.98 1.89
C GLN A 10 -5.98 15.51 1.63
N TYR A 11 -5.02 14.94 2.36
CA TYR A 11 -4.64 13.54 2.22
C TYR A 11 -5.81 12.59 2.52
N THR A 12 -6.60 12.90 3.55
CA THR A 12 -7.81 12.14 3.87
C THR A 12 -8.83 12.16 2.73
N GLY A 13 -9.02 13.32 2.10
CA GLY A 13 -9.86 13.49 0.91
C GLY A 13 -9.37 12.61 -0.24
N ILE A 14 -8.09 12.68 -0.55
CA ILE A 14 -7.42 11.86 -1.57
C ILE A 14 -7.67 10.36 -1.35
N CYS A 15 -7.45 9.88 -0.14
CA CYS A 15 -7.66 8.46 0.20
C CYS A 15 -9.12 8.04 0.03
N LYS A 16 -10.08 8.87 0.45
CA LYS A 16 -11.51 8.60 0.29
C LYS A 16 -11.90 8.48 -1.18
N GLU A 17 -11.47 9.41 -2.00
CA GLU A 17 -11.73 9.41 -3.44
C GLU A 17 -11.13 8.18 -4.13
N ALA A 18 -9.89 7.81 -3.80
CA ALA A 18 -9.27 6.61 -4.34
C ALA A 18 -10.00 5.32 -3.91
N ILE A 19 -10.55 5.27 -2.69
CA ILE A 19 -11.41 4.16 -2.23
C ILE A 19 -12.67 4.08 -3.10
N VAL A 20 -13.33 5.20 -3.37
CA VAL A 20 -14.54 5.24 -4.21
C VAL A 20 -14.23 4.77 -5.63
N ASP A 21 -13.16 5.27 -6.22
CA ASP A 21 -12.74 4.92 -7.57
C ASP A 21 -12.31 3.46 -7.73
N SER A 22 -11.83 2.84 -6.65
CA SER A 22 -11.50 1.40 -6.64
C SER A 22 -12.74 0.49 -6.71
N ALA A 23 -13.94 1.06 -6.76
CA ALA A 23 -15.24 0.38 -6.79
C ALA A 23 -15.44 -0.60 -5.62
N THR A 24 -14.78 -0.37 -4.51
CA THR A 24 -14.87 -1.23 -3.33
C THR A 24 -15.89 -0.66 -2.36
N LYS A 25 -17.01 -1.36 -2.19
CA LYS A 25 -17.99 -1.03 -1.14
C LYS A 25 -17.43 -1.45 0.23
N LEU A 26 -16.93 -0.49 0.98
CA LEU A 26 -16.53 -0.70 2.36
C LEU A 26 -17.69 -0.35 3.31
N SER A 27 -17.78 -1.05 4.46
CA SER A 27 -18.62 -0.56 5.53
C SER A 27 -18.03 0.71 6.12
N LYS A 28 -18.87 1.67 6.51
CA LYS A 28 -18.43 2.96 7.09
C LYS A 28 -17.44 2.81 8.25
N SER A 29 -17.60 1.75 9.07
CA SER A 29 -16.67 1.51 10.19
C SER A 29 -15.31 1.01 9.70
N PHE A 30 -15.28 0.15 8.68
CA PHE A 30 -14.03 -0.35 8.12
C PHE A 30 -13.29 0.72 7.31
N GLU A 31 -14.01 1.55 6.57
CA GLU A 31 -13.46 2.71 5.86
C GLU A 31 -12.74 3.66 6.82
N LYS A 32 -13.35 3.98 7.97
CA LYS A 32 -12.70 4.82 9.00
C LYS A 32 -11.38 4.21 9.49
N VAL A 33 -11.35 2.90 9.74
CA VAL A 33 -10.13 2.21 10.18
C VAL A 33 -9.05 2.22 9.09
N ILE A 34 -9.42 2.00 7.82
CA ILE A 34 -8.45 2.02 6.71
C ILE A 34 -7.87 3.42 6.52
N ILE A 35 -8.69 4.47 6.52
CA ILE A 35 -8.21 5.85 6.41
C ILE A 35 -7.29 6.18 7.59
N GLU A 36 -7.65 5.78 8.81
CA GLU A 36 -6.78 5.97 9.97
C GLU A 36 -5.43 5.27 9.78
N ILE A 37 -5.42 4.04 9.28
CA ILE A 37 -4.19 3.30 8.99
C ILE A 37 -3.35 4.04 7.94
N LEU A 38 -3.94 4.51 6.86
CA LEU A 38 -3.23 5.27 5.82
C LEU A 38 -2.62 6.56 6.39
N LEU A 39 -3.33 7.26 7.28
CA LEU A 39 -2.79 8.42 8.00
C LEU A 39 -1.63 8.03 8.92
N LEU A 40 -1.75 6.91 9.65
CA LEU A 40 -0.70 6.43 10.54
C LEU A 40 0.56 6.03 9.77
N TYR A 41 0.43 5.55 8.52
CA TYR A 41 1.58 5.30 7.64
C TYR A 41 2.37 6.57 7.31
N MET A 42 1.74 7.74 7.33
CA MET A 42 2.42 9.03 7.13
C MET A 42 3.09 9.55 8.40
N ILE A 43 2.66 9.11 9.58
CA ILE A 43 3.05 9.66 10.87
C ILE A 43 4.10 8.80 11.58
N ILE A 44 3.96 7.47 11.48
CA ILE A 44 4.83 6.53 12.21
C ILE A 44 6.18 6.42 11.50
N PRO A 45 7.28 6.79 12.15
CA PRO A 45 8.60 6.65 11.55
C PRO A 45 9.02 5.17 11.48
N GLY A 46 9.59 4.77 10.35
CA GLY A 46 10.18 3.46 10.17
C GLY A 46 9.18 2.34 9.91
N LYS A 47 9.54 1.12 10.29
CA LYS A 47 8.78 -0.09 9.93
C LYS A 47 7.49 -0.22 10.75
N ILE A 48 6.35 -0.13 10.09
CA ILE A 48 5.04 -0.20 10.71
C ILE A 48 4.63 -1.63 11.04
N ASN A 49 4.06 -1.82 12.22
CA ASN A 49 3.46 -3.07 12.69
C ASN A 49 2.20 -2.79 13.53
N PHE A 50 1.45 -3.83 13.88
CA PHE A 50 0.19 -3.67 14.61
C PHE A 50 0.37 -3.07 16.00
N THR A 51 1.49 -3.31 16.67
CA THR A 51 1.79 -2.73 17.98
C THR A 51 1.97 -1.22 17.88
N LEU A 52 2.69 -0.75 16.83
CA LEU A 52 2.83 0.68 16.58
C LEU A 52 1.51 1.32 16.15
N LEU A 53 0.70 0.63 15.33
CA LEU A 53 -0.64 1.11 15.00
C LEU A 53 -1.49 1.28 16.28
N GLY A 54 -1.42 0.33 17.23
CA GLY A 54 -2.12 0.44 18.50
C GLY A 54 -1.58 1.53 19.43
N ARG A 55 -0.29 1.87 19.32
CA ARG A 55 0.36 2.92 20.14
C ARG A 55 0.02 4.33 19.64
N TYR A 56 -0.02 4.52 18.33
CA TYR A 56 -0.21 5.84 17.71
C TYR A 56 -1.64 6.09 17.25
N GLY A 57 -2.44 5.03 17.06
CA GLY A 57 -3.81 5.12 16.59
C GLY A 57 -4.84 5.21 17.72
N ARG A 58 -6.11 5.32 17.31
CA ARG A 58 -7.26 5.43 18.22
C ARG A 58 -7.76 4.08 18.73
N HIS A 59 -7.28 2.98 18.14
CA HIS A 59 -7.73 1.63 18.44
C HIS A 59 -6.59 0.80 19.02
N TYR A 60 -6.93 -0.22 19.81
CA TYR A 60 -5.95 -1.19 20.29
C TYR A 60 -5.40 -2.06 19.15
N GLU A 61 -4.18 -2.56 19.30
CA GLU A 61 -3.51 -3.45 18.35
C GLU A 61 -4.41 -4.55 17.78
N GLN A 62 -5.19 -5.22 18.65
CA GLN A 62 -6.09 -6.30 18.23
C GLN A 62 -7.19 -5.85 17.27
N CYS A 63 -7.65 -4.60 17.35
CA CYS A 63 -8.63 -4.07 16.42
C CYS A 63 -8.08 -3.99 15.01
N TYR A 64 -6.87 -3.45 14.85
CA TYR A 64 -6.18 -3.40 13.56
C TYR A 64 -5.91 -4.80 13.02
N ARG A 65 -5.35 -5.70 13.84
CA ARG A 65 -5.08 -7.10 13.46
C ARG A 65 -6.34 -7.82 12.99
N LYS A 66 -7.46 -7.69 13.71
CA LYS A 66 -8.75 -8.28 13.31
C LYS A 66 -9.28 -7.71 12.00
N ASN A 67 -9.12 -6.41 11.75
CA ASN A 67 -9.58 -5.79 10.51
C ASN A 67 -8.73 -6.24 9.31
N PHE A 68 -7.42 -6.43 9.46
CA PHE A 68 -6.57 -7.00 8.42
C PHE A 68 -6.86 -8.49 8.15
N GLY A 69 -7.17 -9.29 9.17
CA GLY A 69 -7.46 -10.71 9.02
C GLY A 69 -8.86 -11.05 8.51
N ARG A 70 -9.78 -10.12 8.47
CA ARG A 70 -11.16 -10.36 8.03
C ARG A 70 -11.29 -10.39 6.52
N ARG A 71 -12.33 -11.08 6.02
CA ARG A 71 -12.71 -11.04 4.59
C ARG A 71 -12.84 -9.61 4.04
N ARG A 72 -13.15 -8.64 4.90
CA ARG A 72 -13.29 -7.22 4.54
C ARG A 72 -12.01 -6.58 4.00
N SER A 73 -10.84 -6.96 4.52
CA SER A 73 -9.56 -6.45 3.99
C SER A 73 -9.28 -6.97 2.59
N LYS A 74 -9.80 -8.17 2.27
CA LYS A 74 -9.69 -8.78 0.94
C LYS A 74 -10.66 -8.14 -0.08
N SER A 75 -11.62 -7.33 0.37
CA SER A 75 -12.52 -6.60 -0.54
C SER A 75 -11.90 -5.34 -1.12
N ILE A 76 -10.74 -4.91 -0.62
CA ILE A 76 -10.01 -3.78 -1.18
C ILE A 76 -9.13 -4.30 -2.31
N ASN A 77 -9.37 -3.81 -3.51
CA ASN A 77 -8.46 -4.01 -4.62
C ASN A 77 -7.34 -2.96 -4.53
N TRP A 78 -6.26 -3.32 -3.83
CA TRP A 78 -5.13 -2.42 -3.59
C TRP A 78 -4.45 -1.97 -4.88
N LEU A 79 -4.35 -2.83 -5.87
CA LEU A 79 -3.79 -2.46 -7.17
C LEU A 79 -4.63 -1.36 -7.82
N ARG A 80 -5.96 -1.54 -7.85
CA ARG A 80 -6.88 -0.54 -8.42
C ARG A 80 -6.88 0.76 -7.61
N PHE A 81 -6.78 0.65 -6.28
CA PHE A 81 -6.63 1.80 -5.38
C PHE A 81 -5.39 2.61 -5.72
N ASN A 82 -4.23 1.96 -5.82
CA ASN A 82 -2.97 2.62 -6.16
C ASN A 82 -2.98 3.21 -7.57
N ILE A 83 -3.52 2.49 -8.56
CA ILE A 83 -3.67 2.99 -9.92
C ILE A 83 -4.57 4.25 -9.94
N SER A 84 -5.73 4.23 -9.28
CA SER A 84 -6.63 5.38 -9.22
C SER A 84 -5.96 6.58 -8.58
N LEU A 85 -5.26 6.36 -7.46
CA LEU A 85 -4.52 7.40 -6.76
C LEU A 85 -3.41 7.99 -7.64
N SER A 86 -2.63 7.14 -8.29
CA SER A 86 -1.54 7.56 -9.18
C SER A 86 -2.05 8.34 -10.39
N LEU A 87 -3.08 7.85 -11.06
CA LEU A 87 -3.65 8.53 -12.23
C LEU A 87 -4.27 9.88 -11.87
N ARG A 88 -4.91 10.00 -10.72
CA ARG A 88 -5.57 11.24 -10.28
C ARG A 88 -4.58 12.35 -9.92
N TYR A 89 -3.49 12.00 -9.23
CA TYR A 89 -2.54 12.99 -8.70
C TYR A 89 -1.27 13.15 -9.53
N PHE A 90 -0.89 12.12 -10.26
CA PHE A 90 0.28 12.13 -11.12
C PHE A 90 -0.07 11.89 -12.59
N GLY A 91 -1.32 11.53 -12.87
CA GLY A 91 -1.87 11.42 -14.21
C GLY A 91 -1.92 12.79 -14.89
N GLY A 92 -1.72 12.83 -16.18
CA GLY A 92 -1.76 14.03 -16.99
C GLY A 92 -1.31 13.70 -18.41
N VAL A 93 -1.29 14.69 -19.28
CA VAL A 93 -0.80 14.52 -20.65
C VAL A 93 0.70 14.18 -20.57
N GLY A 94 1.10 13.01 -21.08
CA GLY A 94 2.48 12.58 -21.10
C GLY A 94 2.63 11.08 -21.37
N ARG A 95 3.84 10.64 -21.64
CA ARG A 95 4.17 9.21 -21.80
C ARG A 95 4.23 8.55 -20.44
N MET A 96 3.59 7.39 -20.32
CA MET A 96 3.67 6.54 -19.14
C MET A 96 4.40 5.26 -19.49
N ALA A 97 5.25 4.81 -18.58
CA ALA A 97 5.89 3.49 -18.62
C ALA A 97 5.57 2.74 -17.35
N ILE A 98 5.57 1.43 -17.42
CA ILE A 98 5.40 0.56 -16.26
C ILE A 98 6.72 -0.17 -16.06
N ALA A 99 7.38 0.03 -14.93
CA ALA A 99 8.49 -0.78 -14.50
C ALA A 99 8.00 -1.91 -13.62
N ILE A 100 8.56 -3.09 -13.82
CA ILE A 100 8.24 -4.30 -13.05
C ILE A 100 9.52 -4.76 -12.38
N ASP A 101 9.49 -4.87 -11.06
CA ASP A 101 10.63 -5.36 -10.28
C ASP A 101 10.22 -6.60 -9.46
N PRO A 102 10.64 -7.80 -9.86
CA PRO A 102 10.44 -8.99 -9.07
C PRO A 102 11.45 -9.05 -7.93
N SER A 103 10.96 -9.07 -6.70
CA SER A 103 11.77 -9.13 -5.49
C SER A 103 11.56 -10.44 -4.74
N PHE A 104 12.65 -11.09 -4.34
CA PHE A 104 12.63 -12.32 -3.55
C PHE A 104 12.55 -12.01 -2.06
N ILE A 105 11.60 -12.66 -1.37
CA ILE A 105 11.49 -12.64 0.09
C ILE A 105 11.73 -14.05 0.64
N SER A 106 12.82 -14.21 1.40
CA SER A 106 13.09 -15.47 2.09
C SER A 106 11.97 -15.79 3.10
N LYS A 107 11.36 -16.94 2.98
CA LYS A 107 10.34 -17.46 3.88
C LYS A 107 10.59 -18.92 4.19
N VAL A 108 10.51 -19.24 5.48
CA VAL A 108 10.60 -20.61 5.99
C VAL A 108 9.25 -20.97 6.58
N GLY A 109 8.65 -22.04 6.10
CA GLY A 109 7.38 -22.53 6.66
C GLY A 109 6.50 -23.23 5.63
N LYS A 110 6.08 -24.44 5.95
CA LYS A 110 5.26 -25.31 5.07
C LYS A 110 3.82 -24.79 4.84
N LYS A 111 3.34 -23.87 5.67
CA LYS A 111 1.95 -23.36 5.63
C LYS A 111 1.81 -21.99 4.95
N THR A 112 2.89 -21.40 4.44
CA THR A 112 2.82 -20.10 3.74
C THR A 112 2.24 -20.32 2.35
N PRO A 113 1.10 -19.70 1.99
CA PRO A 113 0.56 -19.80 0.64
C PRO A 113 1.56 -19.32 -0.41
N HIS A 114 1.56 -19.94 -1.58
CA HIS A 114 2.39 -19.56 -2.73
C HIS A 114 3.91 -19.61 -2.48
N ILE A 115 4.36 -20.30 -1.44
CA ILE A 115 5.79 -20.53 -1.22
C ILE A 115 6.36 -21.43 -2.32
N GLY A 116 7.52 -21.08 -2.84
CA GLY A 116 8.17 -21.82 -3.92
C GLY A 116 9.68 -21.65 -3.90
N ARG A 117 10.35 -22.13 -4.94
CA ARG A 117 11.78 -21.88 -5.17
C ARG A 117 11.91 -20.80 -6.22
N PHE A 118 12.53 -19.70 -5.84
CA PHE A 118 12.73 -18.53 -6.69
C PHE A 118 14.21 -18.13 -6.71
N TRP A 119 14.60 -17.45 -7.75
CA TRP A 119 15.95 -16.90 -7.87
C TRP A 119 16.16 -15.78 -6.86
N SER A 120 17.22 -15.86 -6.09
CA SER A 120 17.65 -14.80 -5.17
C SER A 120 18.90 -14.12 -5.72
N GLY A 121 18.76 -12.89 -6.21
CA GLY A 121 19.90 -12.11 -6.75
C GLY A 121 21.00 -11.90 -5.72
N SER A 122 20.65 -11.64 -4.45
CA SER A 122 21.63 -11.46 -3.37
C SER A 122 22.41 -12.72 -3.01
N ALA A 123 21.89 -13.91 -3.33
CA ALA A 123 22.52 -15.18 -3.04
C ALA A 123 23.01 -15.88 -4.30
N SER A 124 22.72 -15.36 -5.48
CA SER A 124 23.00 -15.97 -6.79
C SER A 124 22.59 -17.44 -6.86
N ALA A 125 21.45 -17.78 -6.28
CA ALA A 125 20.97 -19.16 -6.16
C ALA A 125 19.45 -19.24 -6.03
N MET A 126 18.90 -20.42 -6.36
CA MET A 126 17.48 -20.73 -6.11
C MET A 126 17.25 -20.95 -4.62
N LYS A 127 16.41 -20.11 -4.00
CA LYS A 127 16.04 -20.21 -2.59
C LYS A 127 14.55 -20.40 -2.39
N HIS A 128 14.20 -20.97 -1.25
CA HIS A 128 12.83 -21.19 -0.84
C HIS A 128 12.25 -19.87 -0.26
N GLY A 129 11.11 -19.44 -0.77
CA GLY A 129 10.50 -18.18 -0.34
C GLY A 129 9.28 -17.79 -1.15
N LEU A 130 9.04 -16.50 -1.20
CA LEU A 130 8.01 -15.84 -2.00
C LEU A 130 8.68 -14.92 -3.01
N GLU A 131 8.10 -14.82 -4.18
CA GLU A 131 8.40 -13.75 -5.12
C GLU A 131 7.28 -12.71 -5.05
N ILE A 132 7.66 -11.46 -4.85
CA ILE A 132 6.76 -10.32 -4.87
C ILE A 132 7.12 -9.47 -6.09
N MET A 133 6.13 -9.15 -6.88
CA MET A 133 6.30 -8.26 -8.02
C MET A 133 5.88 -6.85 -7.62
N GLY A 134 6.85 -5.96 -7.55
CA GLY A 134 6.63 -4.52 -7.50
C GLY A 134 6.27 -4.01 -8.89
N THR A 135 5.24 -3.18 -8.99
CA THR A 135 4.87 -2.51 -10.24
C THR A 135 4.92 -1.02 -10.01
N LEU A 136 5.73 -0.35 -10.80
CA LEU A 136 5.95 1.09 -10.71
C LEU A 136 5.45 1.78 -11.97
N GLY A 137 4.59 2.78 -11.81
CA GLY A 137 4.23 3.68 -12.88
C GLY A 137 5.26 4.81 -13.01
N LEU A 138 5.80 4.99 -14.19
CA LEU A 138 6.73 6.08 -14.51
C LEU A 138 6.03 7.07 -15.42
N LYS A 139 6.13 8.34 -15.10
CA LYS A 139 5.65 9.43 -15.97
C LYS A 139 6.81 10.32 -16.36
N SER A 140 6.93 10.61 -17.65
CA SER A 140 7.86 11.64 -18.12
C SER A 140 7.17 13.01 -18.06
N VAL A 141 7.78 13.94 -17.32
CA VAL A 141 7.39 15.35 -17.30
C VAL A 141 8.62 16.15 -17.64
N ASN A 142 8.63 16.80 -18.81
CA ASN A 142 9.76 17.62 -19.27
C ASN A 142 11.11 16.87 -19.15
N ASP A 143 11.17 15.63 -19.65
CA ASP A 143 12.35 14.75 -19.57
C ASP A 143 12.79 14.31 -18.17
N ALA A 144 12.07 14.69 -17.12
CA ALA A 144 12.25 14.13 -15.79
C ALA A 144 11.38 12.89 -15.58
N VAL A 145 11.93 11.87 -14.95
CA VAL A 145 11.21 10.63 -14.59
C VAL A 145 10.72 10.77 -13.15
N ILE A 146 9.40 10.75 -12.96
CA ILE A 146 8.80 10.71 -11.64
C ILE A 146 8.49 9.25 -11.31
N TYR A 147 9.05 8.76 -10.23
CA TYR A 147 8.80 7.43 -9.70
C TYR A 147 7.54 7.44 -8.85
N ILE A 148 6.63 6.52 -9.12
CA ILE A 148 5.37 6.31 -8.39
C ILE A 148 5.42 4.89 -7.85
N GLU A 149 5.84 4.73 -6.59
CA GLU A 149 5.82 3.45 -5.88
C GLU A 149 4.42 3.07 -5.39
#